data_588d108118741cf6a2e7999d5b58413a
#
_entry.id   588d108118741cf6a2e7999d5b58413a
#
_cell.length_a   1.000
_cell.length_b   1.000
_cell.length_c   1.000
_cell.angle_alpha   90.00
_cell.angle_beta   90.00
_cell.angle_gamma   90.00
#
_symmetry.space_group_name_H-M   'P 1'
#
loop_
_entity.id
_entity.type
_entity.pdbx_description
1 polymer ?
#
loop_
_entity_poly.entity_id
_entity_poly.type
_entity_poly.pdbx_seq_one_letter_code
_entity_poly.pdbx_strand_id
1 'polypeptide(L)' 'RDRKNNKRNFRSLWIVRINAAARLHGMSYSQFMGKVKANNIELNRKVLADLAVNNPEAFKAVVEKIK' A
#
# COMPACT_ATOMS: atom_id res chain seq x y z
N ARG A 1 19.42 -14.68 10.88
CA ARG A 1 18.09 -14.90 11.44
C ARG A 1 17.35 -13.61 11.67
N ASP A 2 17.92 -12.72 12.46
CA ASP A 2 17.28 -11.46 12.80
C ASP A 2 17.02 -10.59 11.58
N ARG A 3 17.92 -10.61 10.61
CA ARG A 3 17.76 -9.86 9.37
C ARG A 3 16.55 -10.35 8.57
N LYS A 4 16.34 -11.67 8.50
CA LYS A 4 15.17 -12.23 7.82
C LYS A 4 13.89 -11.87 8.55
N ASN A 5 13.90 -11.93 9.88
CA ASN A 5 12.76 -11.58 10.69
C ASN A 5 12.40 -10.10 10.53
N ASN A 6 13.41 -9.22 10.49
CA ASN A 6 13.20 -7.80 10.28
C ASN A 6 12.56 -7.52 8.92
N LYS A 7 13.02 -8.17 7.85
CA LYS A 7 12.41 -8.01 6.52
C LYS A 7 10.95 -8.43 6.53
N ARG A 8 10.65 -9.57 7.16
CA ARG A 8 9.26 -10.05 7.26
C ARG A 8 8.39 -9.08 8.04
N ASN A 9 8.92 -8.56 9.15
CA ASN A 9 8.17 -7.62 9.99
C ASN A 9 7.86 -6.33 9.25
N PHE A 10 8.83 -5.77 8.53
CA PHE A 10 8.63 -4.57 7.75
C PHE A 10 7.62 -4.80 6.63
N ARG A 11 7.74 -5.90 5.90
CA ARG A 11 6.80 -6.22 4.83
C ARG A 11 5.38 -6.39 5.36
N SER A 12 5.23 -7.11 6.48
CA SER A 12 3.93 -7.28 7.12
C SER A 12 3.34 -5.94 7.54
N LEU A 13 4.17 -5.06 8.09
CA LEU A 13 3.74 -3.74 8.50
C LEU A 13 3.28 -2.90 7.30
N TRP A 14 4.01 -2.95 6.19
CA TRP A 14 3.59 -2.25 4.97
C TRP A 14 2.24 -2.73 4.48
N ILE A 15 2.04 -4.05 4.46
CA ILE A 15 0.78 -4.65 4.02
C ILE A 15 -0.37 -4.20 4.92
N VAL A 16 -0.17 -4.21 6.23
CA VAL A 16 -1.18 -3.77 7.19
C VAL A 16 -1.55 -2.30 6.96
N ARG A 17 -0.56 -1.44 6.77
CA ARG A 17 -0.79 -0.02 6.54
C ARG A 17 -1.53 0.24 5.23
N ILE A 18 -1.11 -0.42 4.15
CA ILE A 18 -1.78 -0.29 2.85
C ILE A 18 -3.21 -0.81 2.94
N ASN A 19 -3.41 -1.96 3.58
CA ASN A 19 -4.74 -2.56 3.74
C ASN A 19 -5.68 -1.62 4.48
N ALA A 20 -5.23 -1.07 5.60
CA ALA A 20 -6.04 -0.14 6.37
C ALA A 20 -6.44 1.08 5.56
N ALA A 21 -5.49 1.66 4.83
CA ALA A 21 -5.75 2.83 3.99
C ALA A 21 -6.68 2.50 2.83
N ALA A 22 -6.49 1.35 2.18
CA ALA A 22 -7.35 0.91 1.08
C ALA A 22 -8.79 0.71 1.55
N ARG A 23 -8.97 0.17 2.75
CA ARG A 23 -10.32 -0.02 3.31
C ARG A 23 -11.04 1.28 3.58
N LEU A 24 -10.33 2.34 3.93
CA LEU A 24 -10.91 3.67 4.07
C LEU A 24 -11.53 4.15 2.76
N HIS A 25 -11.04 3.63 1.64
CA HIS A 25 -11.55 3.97 0.31
C HIS A 25 -12.42 2.87 -0.28
N GLY A 26 -12.85 1.92 0.54
CA GLY A 26 -13.77 0.87 0.14
C GLY A 26 -13.16 -0.26 -0.68
N MET A 27 -11.85 -0.49 -0.56
CA MET A 27 -11.16 -1.56 -1.27
C MET A 27 -10.40 -2.46 -0.30
N SER A 28 -10.26 -3.74 -0.67
CA SER A 28 -9.36 -4.65 0.04
C SER A 28 -7.93 -4.45 -0.46
N TYR A 29 -6.96 -4.97 0.29
CA TYR A 29 -5.56 -4.92 -0.11
C TYR A 29 -5.35 -5.55 -1.49
N SER A 30 -5.94 -6.72 -1.72
CA SER A 30 -5.79 -7.44 -2.99
C SER A 30 -6.36 -6.64 -4.16
N GLN A 31 -7.54 -6.04 -3.97
CA GLN A 31 -8.16 -5.21 -4.99
C GLN A 31 -7.30 -3.98 -5.30
N PHE A 32 -6.81 -3.32 -4.26
CA PHE A 32 -5.97 -2.14 -4.42
C PHE A 32 -4.69 -2.47 -5.19
N MET A 33 -3.96 -3.50 -4.76
CA MET A 33 -2.71 -3.89 -5.41
C MET A 33 -2.92 -4.37 -6.84
N GLY A 34 -4.03 -5.09 -7.08
CA GLY A 34 -4.38 -5.52 -8.42
C GLY A 34 -4.62 -4.35 -9.36
N LYS A 35 -5.32 -3.33 -8.89
CA LYS A 35 -5.58 -2.13 -9.68
C LYS A 35 -4.33 -1.30 -9.91
N VAL A 36 -3.45 -1.21 -8.91
CA VAL A 36 -2.16 -0.52 -9.05
C VAL A 36 -1.35 -1.16 -10.17
N LYS A 37 -1.28 -2.49 -10.20
CA LYS A 37 -0.57 -3.22 -11.25
C LYS A 37 -1.23 -3.04 -12.60
N ALA A 38 -2.55 -3.10 -12.66
CA ALA A 38 -3.31 -2.96 -13.89
C ALA A 38 -3.12 -1.57 -14.53
N ASN A 39 -2.89 -0.56 -13.71
CA ASN A 39 -2.68 0.81 -14.18
C ASN A 39 -1.20 1.15 -14.40
N ASN A 40 -0.31 0.16 -14.32
CA ASN A 40 1.13 0.32 -14.52
C ASN A 40 1.76 1.36 -13.60
N ILE A 41 1.27 1.45 -12.39
CA ILE A 41 1.83 2.37 -11.40
C ILE A 41 3.05 1.72 -10.76
N GLU A 42 4.21 2.34 -10.93
CA GLU A 42 5.48 1.80 -10.45
C GLU A 42 5.77 2.23 -9.01
N LEU A 43 4.87 1.91 -8.11
CA LEU A 43 5.07 2.16 -6.68
C LEU A 43 5.18 0.83 -5.95
N ASN A 44 6.21 0.68 -5.13
CA ASN A 44 6.36 -0.53 -4.33
C ASN A 44 5.59 -0.40 -3.01
N ARG A 45 5.53 -1.51 -2.26
CA ARG A 45 4.78 -1.56 -1.00
C ARG A 45 5.31 -0.56 0.03
N LYS A 46 6.62 -0.36 0.06
CA LYS A 46 7.25 0.58 0.99
C LYS A 46 6.75 2.00 0.74
N VAL A 47 6.77 2.42 -0.52
CA VAL A 47 6.32 3.77 -0.90
C VAL A 47 4.83 3.93 -0.62
N LEU A 48 4.01 2.95 -0.98
CA LEU A 48 2.58 3.00 -0.75
C LEU A 48 2.24 3.08 0.74
N ALA A 49 2.93 2.31 1.57
CA ALA A 49 2.74 2.36 3.02
C ALA A 49 3.14 3.71 3.59
N ASP A 50 4.24 4.28 3.09
CA ASP A 50 4.69 5.60 3.51
C ASP A 50 3.65 6.67 3.15
N LEU A 51 3.11 6.64 1.94
CA LEU A 51 2.06 7.56 1.54
C LEU A 51 0.81 7.41 2.41
N ALA A 52 0.46 6.18 2.75
CA ALA A 52 -0.73 5.91 3.57
C ALA A 52 -0.62 6.53 4.95
N VAL A 53 0.57 6.57 5.53
CA VAL A 53 0.80 7.07 6.89
C VAL A 53 1.18 8.55 6.89
N ASN A 54 2.14 8.92 6.06
CA ASN A 54 2.75 10.25 6.11
C ASN A 54 2.12 11.25 5.15
N ASN A 55 1.45 10.77 4.10
CA ASN A 55 0.82 11.65 3.12
C ASN A 55 -0.47 11.02 2.59
N PRO A 56 -1.52 11.00 3.42
CA PRO A 56 -2.79 10.37 3.04
C PRO A 56 -3.45 11.01 1.82
N GLU A 57 -3.20 12.29 1.57
CA GLU A 57 -3.74 12.96 0.39
C GLU A 57 -3.14 12.39 -0.90
N ALA A 58 -1.83 12.12 -0.90
CA ALA A 58 -1.18 11.48 -2.03
C ALA A 58 -1.68 10.05 -2.23
N PHE A 59 -1.92 9.33 -1.14
CA PHE A 59 -2.50 8.00 -1.22
C PHE A 59 -3.90 8.06 -1.83
N LYS A 60 -4.71 9.01 -1.42
CA LYS A 60 -6.05 9.23 -1.97
C LYS A 60 -5.98 9.51 -3.48
N ALA A 61 -5.01 10.31 -3.91
CA ALA A 61 -4.81 10.61 -5.33
C ALA A 61 -4.51 9.33 -6.12
N VAL A 62 -3.70 8.44 -5.57
CA VAL A 62 -3.42 7.14 -6.20
C VAL A 62 -4.71 6.31 -6.30
N VAL A 63 -5.50 6.27 -5.23
CA VAL A 63 -6.78 5.54 -5.22
C VAL A 63 -7.71 6.07 -6.30
N GLU A 64 -7.83 7.37 -6.41
CA GLU A 64 -8.70 7.99 -7.42
C GLU A 64 -8.23 7.68 -8.83
N LYS A 65 -6.93 7.62 -9.04
CA LYS A 65 -6.36 7.30 -10.35
C LYS A 65 -6.66 5.86 -10.78
N ILE A 66 -6.69 4.93 -9.83
CA ILE A 66 -6.91 3.51 -10.14
C ILE A 66 -8.38 3.09 -10.06
N LYS A 67 -9.23 3.94 -9.52
CA LYS A 67 -10.67 3.68 -9.55
C LYS A 67 -11.20 3.76 -11.00
#